data_592cc8948275848b9b5868ddb7d1140a
#
_entry.id   592cc8948275848b9b5868ddb7d1140a
#
_cell.length_a   1.000
_cell.length_b   1.000
_cell.length_c   1.000
_cell.angle_alpha   90.00
_cell.angle_beta   90.00
_cell.angle_gamma   90.00
#
_symmetry.space_group_name_H-M   'P 1'
#
loop_
_entity.id
_entity.type
_entity.pdbx_description
1 polymer ?
#
loop_
_entity_poly.entity_id
_entity_poly.type
_entity_poly.pdbx_seq_one_letter_code
_entity_poly.pdbx_strand_id
1 'polypeptide(L)'
;MALSTYTDIETAVIAWLNRVGASDIAANTHDFIELSQRRLQREVRVPPMETLVEGLTITAGSASIPTDMLDVKEVIAYDGSVAWDVYRTTYTKVKAARLSGLCGPTHFDTVAGNLLFGPEPSAGVSVDLVYYKEIEFISTLVPQNWFSQYAPETILYGALVEASVFMKDTEQEQKYEQKFKEAIQALKDQKQKAEHAGRLQIHTN
;
A
#
# COMPACT_ATOMS: atom_id res chain seq x y z
N MET A 1 -5.47 -26.96 7.30
CA MET A 1 -5.94 -26.35 6.03
C MET A 1 -4.91 -25.33 5.61
N ALA A 2 -4.46 -25.36 4.38
CA ALA A 2 -3.73 -24.23 3.82
C ALA A 2 -4.73 -23.08 3.62
N LEU A 3 -4.33 -21.84 3.89
CA LEU A 3 -5.16 -20.65 3.69
C LEU A 3 -4.58 -19.77 2.57
N SER A 4 -3.92 -20.41 1.59
CA SER A 4 -3.12 -19.71 0.60
C SER A 4 -3.90 -19.27 -0.64
N THR A 5 -5.09 -19.81 -0.85
CA THR A 5 -5.93 -19.48 -2.01
C THR A 5 -7.22 -18.78 -1.62
N TYR A 6 -7.83 -18.09 -2.59
CA TYR A 6 -9.16 -17.49 -2.44
C TYR A 6 -10.19 -18.50 -1.92
N THR A 7 -10.25 -19.69 -2.53
CA THR A 7 -11.20 -20.74 -2.16
C THR A 7 -10.95 -21.29 -0.75
N ASP A 8 -9.68 -21.38 -0.32
CA ASP A 8 -9.35 -21.80 1.04
C ASP A 8 -9.87 -20.77 2.07
N ILE A 9 -9.65 -19.49 1.79
CA ILE A 9 -10.09 -18.39 2.66
C ILE A 9 -11.62 -18.30 2.68
N GLU A 10 -12.27 -18.38 1.53
CA GLU A 10 -13.74 -18.41 1.42
C GLU A 10 -14.35 -19.55 2.25
N THR A 11 -13.81 -20.75 2.09
CA THR A 11 -14.23 -21.92 2.87
C THR A 11 -14.00 -21.72 4.36
N ALA A 12 -12.86 -21.13 4.74
CA ALA A 12 -12.55 -20.85 6.12
C ALA A 12 -13.48 -19.82 6.75
N VAL A 13 -13.82 -18.72 6.03
CA VAL A 13 -14.77 -17.72 6.51
C VAL A 13 -16.12 -18.37 6.84
N ILE A 14 -16.67 -19.16 5.93
CA ILE A 14 -17.95 -19.86 6.13
C ILE A 14 -17.89 -20.83 7.33
N ALA A 15 -16.79 -21.59 7.43
CA ALA A 15 -16.61 -22.56 8.50
C ALA A 15 -16.46 -21.90 9.89
N TRP A 16 -15.71 -20.79 9.98
CA TRP A 16 -15.47 -20.09 11.26
C TRP A 16 -16.71 -19.37 11.79
N LEU A 17 -17.61 -18.94 10.90
CA LEU A 17 -18.91 -18.41 11.27
C LEU A 17 -19.88 -19.48 11.76
N ASN A 18 -19.52 -20.78 11.65
CA ASN A 18 -20.36 -21.92 11.97
C ASN A 18 -21.75 -21.86 11.30
N ARG A 19 -21.80 -21.34 10.07
CA ARG A 19 -23.01 -21.13 9.26
C ARG A 19 -22.98 -21.92 7.96
N VAL A 20 -22.47 -23.14 8.02
CA VAL A 20 -22.42 -24.04 6.86
C VAL A 20 -23.83 -24.24 6.31
N GLY A 21 -24.05 -23.91 5.03
CA GLY A 21 -25.36 -24.00 4.39
C GLY A 21 -26.20 -22.71 4.43
N ALA A 22 -25.75 -21.63 5.08
CA ALA A 22 -26.39 -20.33 5.01
C ALA A 22 -26.08 -19.68 3.64
N SER A 23 -27.06 -19.69 2.74
CA SER A 23 -26.90 -19.20 1.36
C SER A 23 -26.61 -17.71 1.27
N ASP A 24 -27.10 -16.92 2.23
CA ASP A 24 -26.87 -15.48 2.36
C ASP A 24 -25.41 -15.15 2.69
N ILE A 25 -24.81 -15.91 3.60
CA ILE A 25 -23.39 -15.76 3.94
C ILE A 25 -22.51 -16.17 2.75
N ALA A 26 -22.77 -17.35 2.18
CA ALA A 26 -22.00 -17.85 1.04
C ALA A 26 -22.04 -16.88 -0.16
N ALA A 27 -23.21 -16.30 -0.45
CA ALA A 27 -23.38 -15.35 -1.55
C ALA A 27 -22.60 -14.04 -1.35
N ASN A 28 -22.38 -13.61 -0.10
CA ASN A 28 -21.71 -12.34 0.22
C ASN A 28 -20.26 -12.52 0.68
N THR A 29 -19.74 -13.75 0.79
CA THR A 29 -18.37 -14.00 1.27
C THR A 29 -17.32 -13.33 0.37
N HIS A 30 -17.56 -13.26 -0.93
CA HIS A 30 -16.70 -12.53 -1.86
C HIS A 30 -16.55 -11.06 -1.46
N ASP A 31 -17.64 -10.38 -1.17
CA ASP A 31 -17.63 -8.97 -0.77
C ASP A 31 -16.89 -8.76 0.55
N PHE A 32 -17.05 -9.66 1.51
CA PHE A 32 -16.32 -9.59 2.79
C PHE A 32 -14.81 -9.74 2.59
N ILE A 33 -14.37 -10.65 1.72
CA ILE A 33 -12.97 -10.84 1.39
C ILE A 33 -12.42 -9.60 0.66
N GLU A 34 -13.17 -9.03 -0.27
CA GLU A 34 -12.75 -7.81 -0.99
C GLU A 34 -12.63 -6.61 -0.04
N LEU A 35 -13.62 -6.35 0.80
CA LEU A 35 -13.60 -5.26 1.79
C LEU A 35 -12.43 -5.40 2.76
N SER A 36 -12.15 -6.62 3.21
CA SER A 36 -10.98 -6.94 4.03
C SER A 36 -9.68 -6.55 3.36
N GLN A 37 -9.50 -6.92 2.08
CA GLN A 37 -8.29 -6.59 1.32
C GLN A 37 -8.15 -5.09 1.07
N ARG A 38 -9.25 -4.39 0.77
CA ARG A 38 -9.25 -2.92 0.65
C ARG A 38 -8.83 -2.24 1.95
N ARG A 39 -9.32 -2.73 3.08
CA ARG A 39 -8.96 -2.21 4.40
C ARG A 39 -7.50 -2.50 4.71
N LEU A 40 -7.04 -3.72 4.49
CA LEU A 40 -5.65 -4.14 4.71
C LEU A 40 -4.67 -3.27 3.93
N GLN A 41 -4.90 -3.05 2.65
CA GLN A 41 -4.00 -2.25 1.82
C GLN A 41 -4.00 -0.74 2.15
N ARG A 42 -5.02 -0.24 2.84
CA ARG A 42 -4.99 1.13 3.40
C ARG A 42 -4.11 1.25 4.64
N GLU A 43 -4.04 0.21 5.45
CA GLU A 43 -3.37 0.23 6.74
C GLU A 43 -1.92 -0.23 6.72
N VAL A 44 -1.55 -1.06 5.74
CA VAL A 44 -0.21 -1.68 5.67
C VAL A 44 0.48 -1.35 4.36
N ARG A 45 1.79 -1.14 4.45
CA ARG A 45 2.70 -1.05 3.30
C ARG A 45 3.75 -2.16 3.45
N VAL A 46 3.78 -3.09 2.52
CA VAL A 46 4.71 -4.23 2.52
C VAL A 46 5.67 -4.12 1.34
N PRO A 47 6.88 -4.72 1.42
CA PRO A 47 7.88 -4.61 0.35
C PRO A 47 7.38 -5.00 -1.05
N PRO A 48 6.54 -6.03 -1.23
CA PRO A 48 6.01 -6.36 -2.56
C PRO A 48 5.10 -5.30 -3.21
N MET A 49 4.66 -4.31 -2.43
CA MET A 49 3.92 -3.15 -2.97
C MET A 49 4.87 -2.10 -3.57
N GLU A 50 6.18 -2.17 -3.29
CA GLU A 50 7.14 -1.19 -3.76
C GLU A 50 7.40 -1.37 -5.25
N THR A 51 7.33 -0.27 -5.98
CA THR A 51 7.54 -0.23 -7.43
C THR A 51 8.36 1.00 -7.78
N LEU A 52 9.30 0.83 -8.71
CA LEU A 52 10.15 1.89 -9.24
C LEU A 52 9.71 2.25 -10.66
N VAL A 53 9.56 3.53 -10.91
CA VAL A 53 9.46 4.11 -12.26
C VAL A 53 10.69 4.97 -12.49
N GLU A 54 11.57 4.52 -13.36
CA GLU A 54 12.78 5.26 -13.76
C GLU A 54 12.45 6.26 -14.87
N GLY A 55 13.07 7.43 -14.81
CA GLY A 55 12.95 8.45 -15.85
C GLY A 55 11.52 8.94 -16.06
N LEU A 56 10.83 9.35 -14.98
CA LEU A 56 9.47 9.84 -15.04
C LEU A 56 9.31 10.98 -16.04
N THR A 57 8.36 10.85 -16.95
CA THR A 57 8.08 11.90 -17.95
C THR A 57 7.43 13.10 -17.27
N ILE A 58 8.18 14.21 -17.22
CA ILE A 58 7.72 15.45 -16.59
C ILE A 58 7.47 16.49 -17.67
N THR A 59 6.28 17.07 -17.70
CA THR A 59 5.90 18.14 -18.63
C THR A 59 5.45 19.37 -17.84
N ALA A 60 6.08 20.51 -18.08
CA ALA A 60 5.81 21.76 -17.36
C ALA A 60 5.84 21.59 -15.84
N GLY A 61 6.83 20.85 -15.33
CA GLY A 61 6.99 20.57 -13.91
C GLY A 61 5.90 19.68 -13.30
N SER A 62 5.20 18.91 -14.13
CA SER A 62 4.13 18.01 -13.70
C SER A 62 4.29 16.63 -14.32
N ALA A 63 3.98 15.57 -13.58
CA ALA A 63 3.90 14.20 -14.07
C ALA A 63 2.61 13.53 -13.60
N SER A 64 2.02 12.69 -14.44
CA SER A 64 0.84 11.92 -14.07
C SER A 64 1.16 10.86 -13.02
N ILE A 65 0.28 10.71 -12.05
CA ILE A 65 0.38 9.65 -11.05
C ILE A 65 0.00 8.31 -11.69
N PRO A 66 0.77 7.23 -11.48
CA PRO A 66 0.36 5.88 -11.85
C PRO A 66 -1.00 5.53 -11.26
N THR A 67 -1.86 4.87 -12.03
CA THR A 67 -3.25 4.58 -11.63
C THR A 67 -3.37 3.60 -10.46
N ASP A 68 -2.34 2.78 -10.27
CA ASP A 68 -2.22 1.79 -9.20
C ASP A 68 -1.48 2.32 -7.96
N MET A 69 -1.10 3.61 -7.95
CA MET A 69 -0.35 4.21 -6.85
C MET A 69 -1.24 4.46 -5.63
N LEU A 70 -0.85 3.86 -4.50
CA LEU A 70 -1.47 4.12 -3.19
C LEU A 70 -0.80 5.28 -2.45
N ASP A 71 0.54 5.33 -2.49
CA ASP A 71 1.32 6.40 -1.83
C ASP A 71 2.73 6.47 -2.41
N VAL A 72 3.35 7.66 -2.32
CA VAL A 72 4.74 7.87 -2.71
C VAL A 72 5.65 7.46 -1.57
N LYS A 73 6.64 6.61 -1.85
CA LYS A 73 7.69 6.24 -0.89
C LYS A 73 8.85 7.22 -0.97
N GLU A 74 9.37 7.45 -2.17
CA GLU A 74 10.58 8.24 -2.41
C GLU A 74 10.54 8.84 -3.82
N VAL A 75 11.12 10.02 -3.96
CA VAL A 75 11.35 10.66 -5.26
C VAL A 75 12.80 11.11 -5.30
N ILE A 76 13.53 10.68 -6.32
CA ILE A 76 14.95 10.95 -6.50
C ILE A 76 15.12 11.69 -7.83
N ALA A 77 15.82 12.81 -7.81
CA ALA A 77 16.22 13.51 -9.03
C ALA A 77 17.72 13.34 -9.28
N TYR A 78 18.13 13.30 -10.54
CA TYR A 78 19.54 13.20 -10.92
C TYR A 78 19.82 13.88 -12.27
N ASP A 79 21.04 14.38 -12.41
CA ASP A 79 21.54 15.06 -13.61
C ASP A 79 22.64 14.27 -14.36
N GLY A 80 22.72 12.96 -14.12
CA GLY A 80 23.73 12.06 -14.67
C GLY A 80 25.01 11.96 -13.84
N SER A 81 25.27 12.91 -12.93
CA SER A 81 26.49 12.94 -12.09
C SER A 81 26.17 12.90 -10.61
N VAL A 82 25.10 13.54 -10.20
CA VAL A 82 24.68 13.68 -8.79
C VAL A 82 23.20 13.34 -8.67
N ALA A 83 22.87 12.55 -7.67
CA ALA A 83 21.48 12.26 -7.29
C ALA A 83 21.14 12.97 -5.99
N TRP A 84 19.90 13.42 -5.85
CA TRP A 84 19.39 14.04 -4.64
C TRP A 84 17.91 13.72 -4.38
N ASP A 85 17.52 13.74 -3.11
CA ASP A 85 16.14 13.51 -2.70
C ASP A 85 15.25 14.71 -3.04
N VAL A 86 14.02 14.43 -3.48
CA VAL A 86 12.98 15.42 -3.68
C VAL A 86 11.92 15.25 -2.58
N TYR A 87 11.75 16.25 -1.74
CA TYR A 87 10.94 16.14 -0.52
C TYR A 87 9.48 16.50 -0.75
N ARG A 88 8.58 15.71 -0.20
CA ARG A 88 7.16 16.03 -0.19
C ARG A 88 6.87 17.27 0.66
N THR A 89 6.07 18.19 0.14
CA THR A 89 5.72 19.41 0.84
C THR A 89 4.31 19.89 0.43
N THR A 90 3.90 21.08 0.83
CA THR A 90 2.60 21.65 0.44
C THR A 90 2.69 22.33 -0.93
N TYR A 91 1.56 22.38 -1.65
CA TYR A 91 1.44 23.07 -2.94
C TYR A 91 1.99 24.49 -2.93
N THR A 92 1.72 25.24 -1.85
CA THR A 92 2.22 26.62 -1.69
C THR A 92 3.74 26.68 -1.74
N LYS A 93 4.42 25.76 -1.06
CA LYS A 93 5.90 25.69 -1.07
C LYS A 93 6.44 25.25 -2.42
N VAL A 94 5.80 24.27 -3.09
CA VAL A 94 6.15 23.88 -4.47
C VAL A 94 6.05 25.08 -5.40
N LYS A 95 4.96 25.86 -5.30
CA LYS A 95 4.77 27.08 -6.11
C LYS A 95 5.81 28.15 -5.81
N ALA A 96 6.14 28.37 -4.55
CA ALA A 96 7.21 29.29 -4.16
C ALA A 96 8.59 28.85 -4.68
N ALA A 97 8.88 27.55 -4.63
CA ALA A 97 10.13 26.99 -5.17
C ALA A 97 10.25 27.17 -6.70
N ARG A 98 9.15 27.09 -7.46
CA ARG A 98 9.13 27.41 -8.89
C ARG A 98 9.51 28.86 -9.21
N LEU A 99 9.27 29.78 -8.28
CA LEU A 99 9.59 31.21 -8.44
C LEU A 99 11.02 31.56 -7.97
N SER A 100 11.74 30.62 -7.31
CA SER A 100 13.04 30.88 -6.70
C SER A 100 14.20 30.93 -7.71
N GLY A 101 14.00 30.49 -8.96
CA GLY A 101 15.05 30.43 -9.98
C GLY A 101 16.12 29.38 -9.75
N LEU A 102 15.93 28.46 -8.78
CA LEU A 102 16.84 27.34 -8.55
C LEU A 102 16.71 26.29 -9.67
N CYS A 103 17.81 25.60 -9.96
CA CYS A 103 17.83 24.51 -10.95
C CYS A 103 17.54 23.17 -10.27
N GLY A 104 16.63 22.39 -10.88
CA GLY A 104 16.31 21.04 -10.44
C GLY A 104 15.25 20.97 -9.29
N PRO A 105 14.44 19.92 -9.29
CA PRO A 105 13.36 19.77 -8.32
C PRO A 105 13.91 19.43 -6.93
N THR A 106 13.51 20.16 -5.92
CA THR A 106 13.82 19.91 -4.52
C THR A 106 12.59 19.55 -3.70
N HIS A 107 11.42 19.88 -4.23
CA HIS A 107 10.14 19.64 -3.56
C HIS A 107 9.09 19.12 -4.53
N PHE A 108 8.17 18.33 -4.03
CA PHE A 108 6.99 17.91 -4.79
C PHE A 108 5.73 17.93 -3.92
N ASP A 109 4.59 17.95 -4.56
CA ASP A 109 3.28 17.71 -3.95
C ASP A 109 2.40 16.89 -4.91
N THR A 110 1.37 16.26 -4.37
CA THR A 110 0.41 15.47 -5.11
C THR A 110 -0.91 16.24 -5.21
N VAL A 111 -1.24 16.72 -6.39
CA VAL A 111 -2.43 17.57 -6.61
C VAL A 111 -3.17 17.12 -7.86
N ALA A 112 -4.49 16.89 -7.72
CA ALA A 112 -5.39 16.57 -8.82
C ALA A 112 -4.89 15.44 -9.73
N GLY A 113 -4.38 14.35 -9.14
CA GLY A 113 -3.89 13.19 -9.90
C GLY A 113 -2.53 13.39 -10.57
N ASN A 114 -1.78 14.42 -10.17
CA ASN A 114 -0.45 14.69 -10.70
C ASN A 114 0.56 14.91 -9.56
N LEU A 115 1.81 14.55 -9.82
CA LEU A 115 2.97 14.99 -9.06
C LEU A 115 3.41 16.34 -9.62
N LEU A 116 3.45 17.36 -8.78
CA LEU A 116 3.91 18.71 -9.12
C LEU A 116 5.27 18.95 -8.48
N PHE A 117 6.25 19.33 -9.29
CA PHE A 117 7.62 19.56 -8.86
C PHE A 117 7.94 21.05 -8.74
N GLY A 118 8.77 21.39 -7.78
CA GLY A 118 9.29 22.73 -7.59
C GLY A 118 10.71 22.73 -7.02
N PRO A 119 11.67 23.42 -7.66
CA PRO A 119 11.60 24.04 -9.00
C PRO A 119 11.26 23.07 -10.11
N GLU A 120 10.89 23.59 -11.27
CA GLU A 120 10.68 22.78 -12.47
C GLU A 120 11.99 22.10 -12.89
N PRO A 121 12.00 20.78 -13.17
CA PRO A 121 13.21 20.11 -13.64
C PRO A 121 13.75 20.76 -14.92
N SER A 122 15.03 21.12 -14.90
CA SER A 122 15.72 21.64 -16.09
C SER A 122 16.01 20.52 -17.08
N ALA A 123 16.32 20.90 -18.34
CA ALA A 123 16.73 19.93 -19.35
C ALA A 123 17.95 19.13 -18.86
N GLY A 124 17.87 17.79 -18.98
CA GLY A 124 18.91 16.86 -18.53
C GLY A 124 18.72 16.32 -17.11
N VAL A 125 17.78 16.87 -16.33
CA VAL A 125 17.41 16.30 -15.03
C VAL A 125 16.34 15.23 -15.23
N SER A 126 16.65 14.01 -14.77
CA SER A 126 15.71 12.90 -14.69
C SER A 126 15.17 12.75 -13.26
N VAL A 127 13.98 12.18 -13.14
CA VAL A 127 13.35 11.94 -11.85
C VAL A 127 12.84 10.50 -11.81
N ASP A 128 13.21 9.78 -10.76
CA ASP A 128 12.71 8.45 -10.47
C ASP A 128 11.68 8.52 -9.35
N LEU A 129 10.63 7.71 -9.49
CA LEU A 129 9.55 7.61 -8.52
C LEU A 129 9.52 6.20 -7.93
N VAL A 130 9.73 6.09 -6.62
CA VAL A 130 9.44 4.87 -5.86
C VAL A 130 8.11 5.06 -5.15
N TYR A 131 7.18 4.15 -5.39
CA TYR A 131 5.84 4.24 -4.80
C TYR A 131 5.32 2.89 -4.36
N TYR A 132 4.29 2.90 -3.52
CA TYR A 132 3.53 1.72 -3.13
C TYR A 132 2.35 1.56 -4.08
N LYS A 133 2.34 0.45 -4.82
CA LYS A 133 1.23 0.07 -5.69
C LYS A 133 0.19 -0.78 -4.98
N GLU A 134 -1.01 -0.79 -5.49
CA GLU A 134 -2.04 -1.74 -5.08
C GLU A 134 -1.65 -3.16 -5.48
N ILE A 135 -1.75 -4.12 -4.52
CA ILE A 135 -1.65 -5.55 -4.81
C ILE A 135 -3.02 -6.02 -5.31
N GLU A 136 -3.04 -6.72 -6.42
CA GLU A 136 -4.26 -7.28 -6.99
C GLU A 136 -5.00 -8.15 -5.96
N PHE A 137 -6.31 -7.96 -5.85
CA PHE A 137 -7.13 -8.68 -4.88
C PHE A 137 -7.29 -10.14 -5.29
N ILE A 138 -7.24 -11.04 -4.29
CA ILE A 138 -7.58 -12.43 -4.56
C ILE A 138 -9.06 -12.54 -4.90
N SER A 139 -9.32 -13.39 -5.89
CA SER A 139 -10.64 -13.70 -6.41
C SER A 139 -10.62 -15.08 -7.07
N THR A 140 -11.72 -15.50 -7.66
CA THR A 140 -11.75 -16.72 -8.46
C THR A 140 -10.81 -16.67 -9.67
N LEU A 141 -10.52 -15.47 -10.21
CA LEU A 141 -9.62 -15.27 -11.35
C LEU A 141 -8.16 -15.10 -10.90
N VAL A 142 -7.95 -14.51 -9.73
CA VAL A 142 -6.63 -14.31 -9.11
C VAL A 142 -6.60 -15.10 -7.79
N PRO A 143 -6.30 -16.40 -7.86
CA PRO A 143 -6.49 -17.27 -6.70
C PRO A 143 -5.54 -16.97 -5.53
N GLN A 144 -4.42 -16.30 -5.80
CA GLN A 144 -3.39 -16.02 -4.79
C GLN A 144 -2.77 -14.64 -5.00
N ASN A 145 -2.38 -13.99 -3.90
CA ASN A 145 -1.51 -12.83 -3.89
C ASN A 145 -0.51 -12.94 -2.73
N TRP A 146 0.33 -11.93 -2.55
CA TRP A 146 1.33 -11.95 -1.49
C TRP A 146 0.70 -12.09 -0.09
N PHE A 147 -0.39 -11.38 0.18
CA PHE A 147 -1.06 -11.47 1.49
C PHE A 147 -1.63 -12.85 1.75
N SER A 148 -2.24 -13.49 0.76
CA SER A 148 -2.78 -14.84 0.94
C SER A 148 -1.70 -15.90 1.15
N GLN A 149 -0.48 -15.66 0.67
CA GLN A 149 0.63 -16.59 0.83
C GLN A 149 1.39 -16.38 2.15
N TYR A 150 1.60 -15.14 2.58
CA TYR A 150 2.48 -14.82 3.71
C TYR A 150 1.78 -14.32 4.96
N ALA A 151 0.54 -13.86 4.85
CA ALA A 151 -0.26 -13.34 5.96
C ALA A 151 -1.77 -13.61 5.74
N PRO A 152 -2.18 -14.85 5.44
CA PRO A 152 -3.58 -15.17 5.12
C PRO A 152 -4.54 -14.85 6.27
N GLU A 153 -4.07 -14.88 7.52
CA GLU A 153 -4.83 -14.54 8.70
C GLU A 153 -5.35 -13.10 8.68
N THR A 154 -4.64 -12.18 8.03
CA THR A 154 -5.09 -10.79 7.90
C THR A 154 -6.34 -10.69 7.03
N ILE A 155 -6.37 -11.40 5.90
CA ILE A 155 -7.54 -11.43 5.02
C ILE A 155 -8.70 -12.15 5.72
N LEU A 156 -8.41 -13.29 6.35
CA LEU A 156 -9.44 -14.09 7.05
C LEU A 156 -10.10 -13.30 8.18
N TYR A 157 -9.32 -12.71 9.09
CA TYR A 157 -9.89 -11.95 10.21
C TYR A 157 -10.63 -10.71 9.76
N GLY A 158 -10.12 -9.99 8.75
CA GLY A 158 -10.83 -8.85 8.18
C GLY A 158 -12.17 -9.26 7.54
N ALA A 159 -12.21 -10.36 6.78
CA ALA A 159 -13.46 -10.88 6.21
C ALA A 159 -14.45 -11.33 7.30
N LEU A 160 -13.96 -11.92 8.39
CA LEU A 160 -14.81 -12.30 9.55
C LEU A 160 -15.38 -11.07 10.27
N VAL A 161 -14.65 -9.95 10.34
CA VAL A 161 -15.19 -8.68 10.84
C VAL A 161 -16.36 -8.23 10.00
N GLU A 162 -16.17 -8.12 8.67
CA GLU A 162 -17.22 -7.66 7.76
C GLU A 162 -18.45 -8.58 7.78
N ALA A 163 -18.23 -9.90 7.83
CA ALA A 163 -19.31 -10.88 7.99
C ALA A 163 -20.06 -10.72 9.32
N SER A 164 -19.36 -10.43 10.43
CA SER A 164 -19.98 -10.20 11.73
C SER A 164 -20.83 -8.93 11.73
N VAL A 165 -20.38 -7.86 11.07
CA VAL A 165 -21.16 -6.64 10.86
C VAL A 165 -22.42 -6.94 10.04
N PHE A 166 -22.30 -7.71 8.96
CA PHE A 166 -23.45 -8.14 8.15
C PHE A 166 -24.49 -8.92 8.96
N MET A 167 -24.03 -9.81 9.83
CA MET A 167 -24.89 -10.60 10.73
C MET A 167 -25.42 -9.81 11.94
N LYS A 168 -24.94 -8.56 12.16
CA LYS A 168 -25.24 -7.74 13.35
C LYS A 168 -24.82 -8.40 14.67
N ASP A 169 -23.73 -9.16 14.64
CA ASP A 169 -23.14 -9.84 15.79
C ASP A 169 -21.96 -9.03 16.35
N THR A 170 -22.27 -8.10 17.24
CA THR A 170 -21.31 -7.17 17.82
C THR A 170 -20.22 -7.86 18.64
N GLU A 171 -20.54 -9.00 19.28
CA GLU A 171 -19.55 -9.73 20.08
C GLU A 171 -18.48 -10.37 19.19
N GLN A 172 -18.89 -11.03 18.12
CA GLN A 172 -17.96 -11.60 17.13
C GLN A 172 -17.19 -10.52 16.39
N GLU A 173 -17.83 -9.41 16.04
CA GLU A 173 -17.19 -8.25 15.41
C GLU A 173 -16.03 -7.75 16.26
N GLN A 174 -16.23 -7.46 17.55
CA GLN A 174 -15.18 -6.97 18.45
C GLN A 174 -14.02 -7.97 18.59
N LYS A 175 -14.32 -9.24 18.69
CA LYS A 175 -13.32 -10.32 18.79
C LYS A 175 -12.46 -10.42 17.54
N TYR A 176 -13.06 -10.41 16.35
CA TYR A 176 -12.32 -10.51 15.09
C TYR A 176 -11.61 -9.21 14.75
N GLU A 177 -12.18 -8.05 15.10
CA GLU A 177 -11.51 -6.75 14.95
C GLU A 177 -10.22 -6.69 15.77
N GLN A 178 -10.20 -7.21 16.99
CA GLN A 178 -8.98 -7.28 17.79
C GLN A 178 -7.94 -8.18 17.09
N LYS A 179 -8.32 -9.37 16.62
CA LYS A 179 -7.41 -10.29 15.92
C LYS A 179 -6.87 -9.70 14.62
N PHE A 180 -7.70 -8.99 13.89
CA PHE A 180 -7.30 -8.29 12.67
C PHE A 180 -6.24 -7.22 12.98
N LYS A 181 -6.45 -6.40 14.01
CA LYS A 181 -5.47 -5.40 14.45
C LYS A 181 -4.15 -6.02 14.92
N GLU A 182 -4.20 -7.12 15.66
CA GLU A 182 -3.01 -7.85 16.07
C GLU A 182 -2.23 -8.39 14.88
N ALA A 183 -2.90 -8.97 13.88
CA ALA A 183 -2.28 -9.46 12.66
C ALA A 183 -1.65 -8.32 11.82
N ILE A 184 -2.34 -7.19 11.69
CA ILE A 184 -1.79 -5.99 11.03
C ILE A 184 -0.56 -5.48 11.78
N GLN A 185 -0.60 -5.41 13.10
CA GLN A 185 0.55 -4.95 13.89
C GLN A 185 1.75 -5.88 13.73
N ALA A 186 1.54 -7.19 13.69
CA ALA A 186 2.61 -8.16 13.42
C ALA A 186 3.28 -7.94 12.06
N LEU A 187 2.51 -7.62 11.00
CA LEU A 187 3.05 -7.26 9.69
C LEU A 187 3.88 -5.96 9.73
N LYS A 188 3.40 -4.94 10.43
CA LYS A 188 4.12 -3.67 10.59
C LYS A 188 5.44 -3.88 11.34
N ASP A 189 5.43 -4.67 12.40
CA ASP A 189 6.62 -4.99 13.18
C ASP A 189 7.64 -5.81 12.37
N GLN A 190 7.17 -6.74 11.55
CA GLN A 190 8.02 -7.52 10.65
C GLN A 190 8.72 -6.61 9.63
N LYS A 191 7.99 -5.68 9.00
CA LYS A 191 8.56 -4.69 8.09
C LYS A 191 9.62 -3.85 8.79
N GLN A 192 9.32 -3.29 9.96
CA GLN A 192 10.24 -2.46 10.72
C GLN A 192 11.53 -3.21 11.09
N LYS A 193 11.42 -4.48 11.50
CA LYS A 193 12.59 -5.32 11.78
C LYS A 193 13.44 -5.55 10.53
N ALA A 194 12.83 -5.77 9.37
CA ALA A 194 13.55 -5.94 8.11
C ALA A 194 14.30 -4.66 7.69
N GLU A 195 13.69 -3.49 7.85
CA GLU A 195 14.30 -2.19 7.56
C GLU A 195 15.47 -1.87 8.53
N HIS A 196 15.35 -2.24 9.80
CA HIS A 196 16.42 -2.01 10.78
C HIS A 196 17.57 -3.01 10.64
N ALA A 197 17.33 -4.25 10.22
CA ALA A 197 18.38 -5.24 10.00
C ALA A 197 19.38 -4.83 8.90
N GLY A 198 18.96 -3.98 7.95
CA GLY A 198 19.82 -3.41 6.91
C GLY A 198 20.66 -2.20 7.37
N ARG A 199 20.38 -1.62 8.54
CA ARG A 199 21.10 -0.46 9.11
C ARG A 199 22.03 -0.88 10.23
N LEU A 200 23.07 -1.65 9.94
CA LEU A 200 24.22 -1.78 10.83
C LEU A 200 24.99 -0.44 10.82
N GLN A 201 24.72 0.44 11.77
CA GLN A 201 25.57 1.58 12.04
C GLN A 201 26.84 1.06 12.73
N ILE A 202 27.94 1.03 11.99
CA ILE A 202 29.27 0.84 12.57
C ILE A 202 29.62 2.15 13.27
N HIS A 203 29.46 2.21 14.58
CA HIS A 203 30.12 3.24 15.38
C HIS A 203 31.60 2.91 15.46
N THR A 204 32.43 3.54 14.65
CA THR A 204 33.88 3.61 14.87
C THR A 204 34.13 4.58 16.02
N ASN A 205 34.60 4.02 17.14
CA ASN A 205 35.19 4.80 18.25
C ASN A 205 36.49 5.47 17.81
#